data_1939a3719b8efa892c244981e3487a10
#
_entry.id   1939a3719b8efa892c244981e3487a10
#
_cell.length_a   1.000
_cell.length_b   1.000
_cell.length_c   1.000
_cell.angle_alpha   90.00
_cell.angle_beta   90.00
_cell.angle_gamma   90.00
#
_symmetry.space_group_name_H-M   'P 1'
#
loop_
_entity.id
_entity.type
_entity.pdbx_description
1 polymer ?
#
loop_
_entity_poly.entity_id
_entity_poly.type
_entity_poly.pdbx_seq_one_letter_code
_entity_poly.pdbx_strand_id
1 'polypeptide(L)'
;MKVMHNRGIGRKQHYLSAHIQRGRWTRCRKKGSKMNRKLKSALALIAVTAMSVTTFAACGSSSSSDSSKGKVYYLNFKPEAADEWTDLAAEYTKETGVEVNVQTAASNTYEQQLKSEMAKSEAPTLFQVNGPVGYANWKNYTADMSGTEVYKQLQNQDVALKDGDKVVGVPYVMETYGLIYNKDILNKYFSTSGAKAKSIKDINSFSKLKAVADDMQSKKDELGIKGAFTSAGFNSSSDWRFKTHLANLPLYYEFKDDNITEQPATIKGTYLPEYKNIFDLYITDSTTEPSQLSSKTGDDANSEFALGEVDSVGMMPIYIGAKGEENQGLATGSENYWCINSKASKADQKATADFLKWVITSDKGKEALSQKMGFTTPFKTFSSVKSDNPLVTAAMDDQKSGTTAVSWNFTMMPSEQWKNDLGSALLEYAQGTGNWDGVKSAFVDGWAKEYANAHK
;
A
#
# COMPACT_ATOMS: atom_id res chain seq x y z
N MET A 1 9.13 8.84 -16.39
CA MET A 1 9.45 7.90 -15.29
C MET A 1 8.45 8.03 -14.16
N LYS A 2 8.23 7.00 -13.41
CA LYS A 2 7.23 6.97 -12.32
C LYS A 2 7.86 6.39 -11.07
N VAL A 3 7.59 6.99 -9.91
CA VAL A 3 7.87 6.38 -8.62
C VAL A 3 6.67 5.49 -8.28
N MET A 4 6.84 4.18 -8.29
CA MET A 4 5.77 3.24 -8.00
C MET A 4 6.21 2.10 -7.09
N HIS A 5 5.25 1.70 -6.29
CA HIS A 5 5.24 0.44 -5.58
C HIS A 5 4.96 -0.69 -6.55
N ASN A 6 5.61 -1.85 -6.39
CA ASN A 6 5.33 -3.04 -7.17
C ASN A 6 3.98 -3.62 -6.72
N ARG A 7 2.88 -3.08 -7.25
CA ARG A 7 1.53 -3.58 -7.04
C ARG A 7 1.11 -4.30 -8.30
N GLY A 8 0.71 -5.55 -8.18
CA GLY A 8 0.37 -6.41 -9.29
C GLY A 8 -0.58 -5.74 -10.27
N ILE A 9 -0.11 -5.55 -11.49
CA ILE A 9 -0.97 -5.18 -12.62
C ILE A 9 -1.50 -6.50 -13.20
N GLY A 10 -2.56 -6.99 -12.60
CA GLY A 10 -3.26 -8.15 -13.09
C GLY A 10 -4.67 -7.79 -13.52
N ARG A 11 -4.85 -7.38 -14.77
CA ARG A 11 -6.10 -7.62 -15.53
C ARG A 11 -5.92 -7.27 -17.00
N LYS A 12 -6.17 -8.24 -17.85
CA LYS A 12 -6.56 -8.00 -19.24
C LYS A 12 -7.90 -7.29 -19.24
N GLN A 13 -7.94 -5.99 -19.49
CA GLN A 13 -9.20 -5.30 -19.79
C GLN A 13 -9.61 -5.70 -21.21
N HIS A 14 -10.67 -6.49 -21.32
CA HIS A 14 -11.43 -6.61 -22.56
C HIS A 14 -12.11 -5.28 -22.84
N TYR A 15 -11.61 -4.50 -23.79
CA TYR A 15 -12.32 -3.36 -24.34
C TYR A 15 -13.50 -3.87 -25.17
N LEU A 16 -14.71 -3.76 -24.63
CA LEU A 16 -15.94 -3.75 -25.42
C LEU A 16 -16.10 -2.34 -26.01
N SER A 17 -15.95 -2.28 -27.32
CA SER A 17 -16.26 -1.07 -28.10
C SER A 17 -17.78 -0.78 -28.00
N ALA A 18 -18.15 0.21 -27.23
CA ALA A 18 -19.51 0.73 -27.24
C ALA A 18 -19.65 1.75 -28.37
N HIS A 19 -20.45 1.40 -29.38
CA HIS A 19 -20.91 2.31 -30.42
C HIS A 19 -21.71 3.47 -29.81
N ILE A 20 -21.25 4.69 -30.00
CA ILE A 20 -21.99 5.91 -29.67
C ILE A 20 -23.07 6.11 -30.75
N GLN A 21 -24.32 5.77 -30.43
CA GLN A 21 -25.47 6.29 -31.16
C GLN A 21 -25.89 7.62 -30.59
N ARG A 22 -25.80 8.65 -31.43
CA ARG A 22 -26.37 9.98 -31.17
C ARG A 22 -27.90 9.92 -31.13
N GLY A 23 -28.47 9.96 -29.93
CA GLY A 23 -29.91 10.11 -29.70
C GLY A 23 -30.29 11.55 -29.35
N ARG A 24 -31.18 12.09 -30.16
CA ARG A 24 -31.77 13.44 -30.15
C ARG A 24 -32.49 13.75 -28.84
N TRP A 25 -32.19 14.88 -28.20
CA TRP A 25 -32.95 15.44 -27.09
C TRP A 25 -34.28 16.02 -27.56
N THR A 26 -35.39 15.45 -27.12
CA THR A 26 -36.69 16.11 -27.12
C THR A 26 -37.11 16.46 -25.70
N ARG A 27 -37.31 17.73 -25.54
CA ARG A 27 -37.77 18.44 -24.34
C ARG A 27 -39.23 18.08 -24.05
N CYS A 28 -39.56 17.51 -22.91
CA CYS A 28 -40.91 17.46 -22.42
C CYS A 28 -41.06 18.27 -21.12
N ARG A 29 -41.99 19.19 -21.19
CA ARG A 29 -42.30 20.24 -20.21
C ARG A 29 -43.35 19.74 -19.23
N LYS A 30 -43.14 20.01 -17.97
CA LYS A 30 -44.01 20.19 -16.81
C LYS A 30 -45.51 19.88 -16.96
N LYS A 31 -46.04 19.18 -15.96
CA LYS A 31 -47.25 19.59 -15.22
C LYS A 31 -47.14 19.24 -13.75
N GLY A 32 -47.26 20.25 -12.91
CA GLY A 32 -47.27 20.11 -11.45
C GLY A 32 -48.66 19.74 -10.96
N SER A 33 -48.72 19.04 -9.85
CA SER A 33 -49.93 18.95 -9.02
C SER A 33 -49.51 19.14 -7.56
N LYS A 34 -50.03 20.22 -6.98
CA LYS A 34 -50.07 20.49 -5.53
C LYS A 34 -51.18 19.62 -4.93
N MET A 35 -50.95 19.02 -3.80
CA MET A 35 -52.01 18.90 -2.76
C MET A 35 -51.47 18.43 -1.43
N ASN A 36 -51.52 19.30 -0.53
CA ASN A 36 -52.14 19.43 0.79
C ASN A 36 -51.64 18.53 1.96
N ARG A 37 -51.17 19.29 2.91
CA ARG A 37 -51.05 18.98 4.35
C ARG A 37 -52.40 18.70 4.99
N LYS A 38 -52.33 17.86 6.00
CA LYS A 38 -53.17 17.66 7.22
C LYS A 38 -53.74 16.23 7.23
N LEU A 39 -53.53 15.45 8.26
CA LEU A 39 -54.15 15.45 9.59
C LEU A 39 -53.68 14.21 10.40
N LYS A 40 -53.08 14.46 11.55
CA LYS A 40 -53.41 13.96 12.91
C LYS A 40 -53.79 12.50 13.15
N SER A 41 -52.98 11.91 14.03
CA SER A 41 -53.30 11.22 15.30
C SER A 41 -54.55 10.36 15.38
N ALA A 42 -54.38 9.10 15.79
CA ALA A 42 -55.17 8.50 16.87
C ALA A 42 -54.55 7.19 17.36
N LEU A 43 -54.48 7.08 18.64
CA LEU A 43 -54.24 5.92 19.50
C LEU A 43 -55.35 4.87 19.41
N ALA A 44 -55.00 3.63 19.73
CA ALA A 44 -55.67 2.68 20.62
C ALA A 44 -55.01 1.30 20.46
N LEU A 45 -54.41 0.71 21.39
CA LEU A 45 -54.67 0.05 22.66
C LEU A 45 -55.59 -1.22 22.55
N ILE A 46 -55.00 -2.35 23.02
CA ILE A 46 -55.55 -3.51 23.71
C ILE A 46 -56.21 -4.61 22.86
N ALA A 47 -55.64 -5.82 22.92
CA ALA A 47 -56.30 -6.96 23.60
C ALA A 47 -55.35 -8.15 23.77
N VAL A 48 -55.16 -8.53 24.99
CA VAL A 48 -54.60 -9.79 25.50
C VAL A 48 -55.66 -10.88 25.30
N THR A 49 -55.29 -12.04 24.75
CA THR A 49 -56.00 -13.30 25.09
C THR A 49 -55.00 -14.45 25.11
N ALA A 50 -55.13 -15.20 26.17
CA ALA A 50 -54.23 -16.27 26.60
C ALA A 50 -54.64 -17.66 26.01
N MET A 51 -53.65 -18.56 26.10
CA MET A 51 -53.71 -20.02 26.23
C MET A 51 -54.11 -20.87 25.02
N SER A 52 -53.14 -21.64 24.56
CA SER A 52 -53.24 -23.11 24.69
C SER A 52 -51.86 -23.75 24.55
N VAL A 53 -51.48 -24.47 25.57
CA VAL A 53 -50.32 -25.36 25.67
C VAL A 53 -50.65 -26.59 24.82
N THR A 54 -49.85 -26.83 23.81
CA THR A 54 -49.72 -28.18 23.21
C THR A 54 -48.20 -28.49 23.17
N THR A 55 -47.82 -29.36 24.10
CA THR A 55 -46.56 -30.05 24.09
C THR A 55 -46.50 -30.98 22.88
N PHE A 56 -45.72 -30.58 21.87
CA PHE A 56 -45.14 -31.54 20.93
C PHE A 56 -43.67 -31.69 21.26
N ALA A 57 -43.35 -32.80 21.89
CA ALA A 57 -42.02 -33.34 21.93
C ALA A 57 -41.63 -33.78 20.51
N ALA A 58 -41.05 -32.87 19.75
CA ALA A 58 -40.30 -33.19 18.57
C ALA A 58 -38.83 -33.21 18.97
N CYS A 59 -38.26 -34.40 19.06
CA CYS A 59 -36.81 -34.58 18.94
C CYS A 59 -36.38 -34.05 17.59
N GLY A 60 -36.16 -32.74 17.52
CA GLY A 60 -35.38 -32.09 16.49
C GLY A 60 -33.94 -32.07 17.03
N SER A 61 -33.10 -32.89 16.46
CA SER A 61 -31.64 -32.70 16.56
C SER A 61 -31.36 -31.26 16.09
N SER A 62 -31.29 -30.36 17.07
CA SER A 62 -30.58 -29.10 16.86
C SER A 62 -29.14 -29.50 16.51
N SER A 63 -28.85 -29.43 15.22
CA SER A 63 -27.46 -29.31 14.79
C SER A 63 -26.90 -28.12 15.56
N SER A 64 -26.24 -28.39 16.70
CA SER A 64 -25.32 -27.47 17.30
C SER A 64 -24.33 -27.14 16.20
N SER A 65 -24.55 -26.02 15.53
CA SER A 65 -23.58 -25.44 14.63
C SER A 65 -22.26 -25.38 15.40
N ASP A 66 -21.31 -26.04 14.87
CA ASP A 66 -20.00 -26.39 15.37
C ASP A 66 -19.22 -25.16 15.86
N SER A 67 -19.62 -24.62 17.03
CA SER A 67 -18.92 -23.53 17.70
C SER A 67 -17.45 -23.90 18.07
N SER A 68 -17.05 -25.16 17.80
CA SER A 68 -15.71 -25.66 18.01
C SER A 68 -14.70 -25.27 16.92
N LYS A 69 -15.16 -24.89 15.72
CA LYS A 69 -14.26 -24.59 14.59
C LYS A 69 -13.68 -23.18 14.61
N GLY A 70 -14.30 -22.25 15.32
CA GLY A 70 -13.96 -20.83 15.26
C GLY A 70 -14.32 -20.18 13.92
N LYS A 71 -14.04 -18.90 13.81
CA LYS A 71 -14.26 -18.09 12.59
C LYS A 71 -13.08 -17.15 12.38
N VAL A 72 -12.96 -16.61 11.17
CA VAL A 72 -11.92 -15.62 10.82
C VAL A 72 -12.60 -14.34 10.37
N TYR A 73 -12.23 -13.23 10.97
CA TYR A 73 -12.52 -11.90 10.46
C TYR A 73 -11.21 -11.20 10.13
N TYR A 74 -10.93 -11.01 8.84
CA TYR A 74 -9.73 -10.34 8.34
C TYR A 74 -10.03 -8.91 7.93
N LEU A 75 -9.40 -7.94 8.61
CA LEU A 75 -9.38 -6.56 8.16
C LEU A 75 -8.14 -6.35 7.27
N ASN A 76 -8.36 -6.30 5.95
CA ASN A 76 -7.31 -6.19 4.95
C ASN A 76 -6.91 -4.72 4.73
N PHE A 77 -5.60 -4.48 4.73
CA PHE A 77 -4.98 -3.17 4.49
C PHE A 77 -4.92 -2.78 3.00
N LYS A 78 -4.84 -3.77 2.09
CA LYS A 78 -4.55 -3.55 0.67
C LYS A 78 -5.82 -3.56 -0.19
N PRO A 79 -6.35 -2.36 -0.55
CA PRO A 79 -7.58 -2.28 -1.36
C PRO A 79 -7.43 -2.88 -2.75
N GLU A 80 -6.21 -2.86 -3.32
CA GLU A 80 -5.92 -3.45 -4.63
C GLU A 80 -6.06 -4.98 -4.68
N ALA A 81 -6.10 -5.65 -3.53
CA ALA A 81 -6.23 -7.10 -3.41
C ALA A 81 -7.58 -7.52 -2.78
N ALA A 82 -8.58 -6.64 -2.76
CA ALA A 82 -9.85 -6.88 -2.06
C ALA A 82 -10.63 -8.06 -2.64
N ASP A 83 -10.72 -8.14 -3.95
CA ASP A 83 -11.46 -9.19 -4.65
C ASP A 83 -10.79 -10.56 -4.43
N GLU A 84 -9.46 -10.61 -4.57
CA GLU A 84 -8.67 -11.83 -4.41
C GLU A 84 -8.73 -12.37 -2.98
N TRP A 85 -8.72 -11.51 -1.98
CA TRP A 85 -8.92 -11.93 -0.58
C TRP A 85 -10.32 -12.45 -0.31
N THR A 86 -11.34 -11.83 -0.93
CA THR A 86 -12.74 -12.31 -0.86
C THR A 86 -12.88 -13.69 -1.49
N ASP A 87 -12.27 -13.90 -2.65
CA ASP A 87 -12.27 -15.19 -3.34
C ASP A 87 -11.56 -16.28 -2.52
N LEU A 88 -10.38 -15.97 -1.95
CA LEU A 88 -9.65 -16.89 -1.07
C LEU A 88 -10.46 -17.28 0.18
N ALA A 89 -11.14 -16.32 0.79
CA ALA A 89 -12.01 -16.55 1.93
C ALA A 89 -13.15 -17.52 1.60
N ALA A 90 -13.79 -17.31 0.44
CA ALA A 90 -14.86 -18.19 -0.04
C ALA A 90 -14.38 -19.63 -0.32
N GLU A 91 -13.19 -19.76 -0.95
CA GLU A 91 -12.62 -21.09 -1.22
C GLU A 91 -12.22 -21.81 0.06
N TYR A 92 -11.58 -21.15 1.02
CA TYR A 92 -11.25 -21.75 2.30
C TYR A 92 -12.49 -22.16 3.09
N THR A 93 -13.51 -21.31 3.14
CA THR A 93 -14.79 -21.64 3.78
C THR A 93 -15.45 -22.87 3.15
N LYS A 94 -15.45 -22.95 1.82
CA LYS A 94 -15.97 -24.10 1.07
C LYS A 94 -15.22 -25.40 1.39
N GLU A 95 -13.90 -25.34 1.53
CA GLU A 95 -13.07 -26.52 1.79
C GLU A 95 -13.14 -27.01 3.23
N THR A 96 -13.22 -26.09 4.19
CA THR A 96 -13.06 -26.41 5.62
C THR A 96 -14.33 -26.29 6.45
N GLY A 97 -15.31 -25.55 5.94
CA GLY A 97 -16.50 -25.15 6.68
C GLY A 97 -16.24 -24.07 7.75
N VAL A 98 -15.02 -23.51 7.83
CA VAL A 98 -14.70 -22.37 8.70
C VAL A 98 -15.08 -21.08 7.98
N GLU A 99 -15.94 -20.27 8.62
CA GLU A 99 -16.34 -18.97 8.07
C GLU A 99 -15.16 -17.99 8.06
N VAL A 100 -14.91 -17.37 6.91
CA VAL A 100 -13.93 -16.31 6.74
C VAL A 100 -14.59 -15.08 6.16
N ASN A 101 -14.64 -14.01 6.94
CA ASN A 101 -15.12 -12.69 6.50
C ASN A 101 -13.92 -11.77 6.25
N VAL A 102 -13.84 -11.16 5.07
CA VAL A 102 -12.82 -10.17 4.73
C VAL A 102 -13.47 -8.82 4.54
N GLN A 103 -12.97 -7.83 5.29
CA GLN A 103 -13.28 -6.42 5.02
C GLN A 103 -12.00 -5.72 4.61
N THR A 104 -12.07 -4.88 3.59
CA THR A 104 -10.93 -4.14 3.08
C THR A 104 -11.11 -2.66 3.37
N ALA A 105 -10.09 -2.05 3.98
CA ALA A 105 -10.06 -0.62 4.23
C ALA A 105 -9.80 0.15 2.93
N ALA A 106 -10.39 1.35 2.81
CA ALA A 106 -10.04 2.27 1.75
C ALA A 106 -8.61 2.83 1.96
N SER A 107 -7.98 3.28 0.88
CA SER A 107 -6.64 3.87 0.93
C SER A 107 -6.56 4.98 1.99
N ASN A 108 -5.51 4.98 2.78
CA ASN A 108 -5.21 5.94 3.87
C ASN A 108 -6.23 5.99 5.02
N THR A 109 -7.13 5.00 5.15
CA THR A 109 -8.13 4.97 6.24
C THR A 109 -7.96 3.78 7.17
N TYR A 110 -6.97 2.92 6.95
CA TYR A 110 -6.85 1.64 7.64
C TYR A 110 -6.77 1.78 9.17
N GLU A 111 -5.90 2.63 9.70
CA GLU A 111 -5.73 2.81 11.14
C GLU A 111 -7.02 3.32 11.81
N GLN A 112 -7.72 4.25 11.16
CA GLN A 112 -9.00 4.75 11.66
C GLN A 112 -10.06 3.64 11.66
N GLN A 113 -10.11 2.84 10.59
CA GLN A 113 -11.05 1.72 10.49
C GLN A 113 -10.68 0.63 11.50
N LEU A 114 -9.42 0.25 11.64
CA LEU A 114 -8.96 -0.74 12.61
C LEU A 114 -9.37 -0.34 14.04
N LYS A 115 -9.16 0.93 14.42
CA LYS A 115 -9.59 1.44 15.72
C LYS A 115 -11.10 1.30 15.93
N SER A 116 -11.88 1.59 14.90
CA SER A 116 -13.34 1.44 14.95
C SER A 116 -13.78 -0.04 15.05
N GLU A 117 -13.16 -0.92 14.24
CA GLU A 117 -13.49 -2.34 14.23
C GLU A 117 -13.07 -3.05 15.52
N MET A 118 -11.92 -2.71 16.09
CA MET A 118 -11.43 -3.29 17.36
C MET A 118 -12.28 -2.91 18.58
N ALA A 119 -13.10 -1.88 18.48
CA ALA A 119 -14.04 -1.47 19.54
C ALA A 119 -15.36 -2.24 19.51
N LYS A 120 -15.61 -3.06 18.47
CA LYS A 120 -16.84 -3.84 18.32
C LYS A 120 -16.77 -5.15 19.10
N SER A 121 -17.94 -5.75 19.37
CA SER A 121 -18.04 -7.11 19.94
C SER A 121 -17.47 -8.19 19.01
N GLU A 122 -17.63 -7.99 17.70
CA GLU A 122 -17.09 -8.82 16.63
C GLU A 122 -15.90 -8.13 16.00
N ALA A 123 -14.77 -8.08 16.73
CA ALA A 123 -13.55 -7.46 16.30
C ALA A 123 -12.77 -8.37 15.31
N PRO A 124 -11.93 -7.81 14.43
CA PRO A 124 -11.05 -8.61 13.58
C PRO A 124 -10.21 -9.61 14.38
N THR A 125 -10.17 -10.86 13.91
CA THR A 125 -9.31 -11.92 14.46
C THR A 125 -7.94 -11.90 13.80
N LEU A 126 -7.88 -11.39 12.55
CA LEU A 126 -6.69 -11.14 11.76
C LEU A 126 -6.68 -9.67 11.35
N PHE A 127 -5.61 -8.98 11.64
CA PHE A 127 -5.40 -7.60 11.27
C PHE A 127 -3.93 -7.35 10.91
N GLN A 128 -3.61 -6.15 10.46
CA GLN A 128 -2.27 -5.79 10.05
C GLN A 128 -1.76 -4.58 10.84
N VAL A 129 -0.47 -4.57 11.12
CA VAL A 129 0.23 -3.41 11.69
C VAL A 129 1.33 -2.94 10.75
N ASN A 130 1.57 -1.63 10.77
CA ASN A 130 2.59 -1.00 9.94
C ASN A 130 3.91 -0.92 10.73
N GLY A 131 4.66 -2.02 10.74
CA GLY A 131 5.97 -2.09 11.38
C GLY A 131 5.96 -1.89 12.91
N PRO A 132 7.12 -1.54 13.50
CA PRO A 132 7.28 -1.37 14.95
C PRO A 132 6.37 -0.29 15.54
N VAL A 133 6.21 0.84 14.86
CA VAL A 133 5.35 1.95 15.34
C VAL A 133 3.88 1.55 15.34
N GLY A 134 3.42 0.89 14.27
CA GLY A 134 2.07 0.33 14.23
C GLY A 134 1.85 -0.72 15.32
N TYR A 135 2.85 -1.59 15.55
CA TYR A 135 2.79 -2.55 16.65
C TYR A 135 2.66 -1.86 18.03
N ALA A 136 3.41 -0.80 18.30
CA ALA A 136 3.34 -0.09 19.57
C ALA A 136 1.92 0.35 19.93
N ASN A 137 1.14 0.78 18.93
CA ASN A 137 -0.27 1.15 19.09
C ASN A 137 -1.18 -0.05 19.40
N TRP A 138 -0.83 -1.23 18.92
CA TRP A 138 -1.68 -2.43 18.97
C TRP A 138 -1.11 -3.57 19.80
N LYS A 139 0.00 -3.37 20.54
CA LYS A 139 0.69 -4.42 21.30
C LYS A 139 -0.21 -5.22 22.24
N ASN A 140 -1.25 -4.60 22.81
CA ASN A 140 -2.19 -5.25 23.71
C ASN A 140 -3.20 -6.17 23.01
N TYR A 141 -3.21 -6.16 21.68
CA TYR A 141 -4.12 -6.94 20.84
C TYR A 141 -3.41 -8.04 20.05
N THR A 142 -2.08 -8.11 20.08
CA THR A 142 -1.33 -9.12 19.32
C THR A 142 -1.12 -10.39 20.14
N ALA A 143 -1.39 -11.53 19.52
CA ALA A 143 -1.08 -12.84 20.07
C ALA A 143 0.35 -13.25 19.69
N ASP A 144 0.95 -14.15 20.49
CA ASP A 144 2.21 -14.76 20.11
C ASP A 144 2.01 -15.76 18.96
N MET A 145 2.69 -15.53 17.86
CA MET A 145 2.65 -16.32 16.64
C MET A 145 3.87 -17.25 16.48
N SER A 146 4.78 -17.32 17.45
CA SER A 146 6.01 -18.13 17.37
C SER A 146 5.75 -19.61 17.08
N GLY A 147 4.63 -20.14 17.56
CA GLY A 147 4.19 -21.51 17.31
C GLY A 147 3.49 -21.75 15.97
N THR A 148 3.15 -20.68 15.23
CA THR A 148 2.35 -20.80 14.01
C THR A 148 3.15 -21.30 12.82
N GLU A 149 2.47 -21.97 11.88
CA GLU A 149 3.12 -22.41 10.64
C GLU A 149 3.53 -21.22 9.77
N VAL A 150 2.77 -20.12 9.77
CA VAL A 150 3.10 -18.93 8.99
C VAL A 150 4.45 -18.33 9.41
N TYR A 151 4.79 -18.33 10.69
CA TYR A 151 6.12 -17.90 11.15
C TYR A 151 7.23 -18.90 10.78
N LYS A 152 6.99 -20.21 10.95
CA LYS A 152 7.98 -21.25 10.64
C LYS A 152 8.36 -21.30 9.17
N GLN A 153 7.44 -20.91 8.28
CA GLN A 153 7.66 -20.88 6.84
C GLN A 153 8.41 -19.64 6.35
N LEU A 154 8.69 -18.66 7.18
CA LEU A 154 9.56 -17.54 6.78
C LEU A 154 10.93 -18.05 6.35
N GLN A 155 11.44 -17.53 5.22
CA GLN A 155 12.79 -17.80 4.73
C GLN A 155 13.85 -17.27 5.71
N ASN A 156 13.62 -16.04 6.19
CA ASN A 156 14.38 -15.42 7.27
C ASN A 156 13.40 -15.01 8.38
N GLN A 157 13.55 -15.58 9.57
CA GLN A 157 12.70 -15.30 10.72
C GLN A 157 13.00 -13.95 11.41
N ASP A 158 14.11 -13.29 11.05
CA ASP A 158 14.46 -11.99 11.62
C ASP A 158 13.62 -10.85 11.04
N VAL A 159 12.93 -11.09 9.92
CA VAL A 159 12.01 -10.10 9.35
C VAL A 159 10.67 -9.99 10.10
N ALA A 160 10.38 -10.90 11.02
CA ALA A 160 9.17 -10.86 11.85
C ALA A 160 9.27 -9.76 12.92
N LEU A 161 8.13 -9.18 13.29
CA LEU A 161 8.06 -8.31 14.45
C LEU A 161 8.13 -9.15 15.73
N LYS A 162 9.04 -8.77 16.61
CA LYS A 162 9.28 -9.45 17.88
C LYS A 162 9.09 -8.49 19.06
N ASP A 163 8.61 -9.02 20.17
CA ASP A 163 8.55 -8.35 21.48
C ASP A 163 9.11 -9.32 22.51
N GLY A 164 10.37 -9.14 22.89
CA GLY A 164 11.15 -10.16 23.58
C GLY A 164 11.20 -11.45 22.77
N ASP A 165 10.82 -12.56 23.40
CA ASP A 165 10.80 -13.89 22.77
C ASP A 165 9.53 -14.16 21.94
N LYS A 166 8.55 -13.25 21.94
CA LYS A 166 7.29 -13.42 21.24
C LYS A 166 7.39 -12.91 19.80
N VAL A 167 6.77 -13.63 18.88
CA VAL A 167 6.52 -13.16 17.52
C VAL A 167 5.15 -12.52 17.48
N VAL A 168 5.09 -11.20 17.31
CA VAL A 168 3.86 -10.41 17.40
C VAL A 168 3.29 -10.00 16.05
N GLY A 169 4.07 -10.20 14.99
CA GLY A 169 3.62 -9.96 13.62
C GLY A 169 4.50 -10.68 12.60
N VAL A 170 3.88 -11.18 11.54
CA VAL A 170 4.56 -11.90 10.45
C VAL A 170 4.36 -11.13 9.14
N PRO A 171 5.43 -10.69 8.45
CA PRO A 171 5.30 -10.05 7.15
C PRO A 171 4.82 -11.08 6.13
N TYR A 172 3.92 -10.69 5.24
CA TYR A 172 3.41 -11.61 4.22
C TYR A 172 3.76 -11.18 2.80
N VAL A 173 4.26 -9.97 2.65
CA VAL A 173 4.71 -9.42 1.38
C VAL A 173 6.01 -8.66 1.57
N MET A 174 6.96 -8.90 0.68
CA MET A 174 8.15 -8.08 0.51
C MET A 174 7.91 -7.20 -0.70
N GLU A 175 7.97 -5.91 -0.48
CA GLU A 175 7.68 -4.93 -1.52
C GLU A 175 8.96 -4.20 -1.91
N THR A 176 9.03 -3.83 -3.18
CA THR A 176 10.18 -3.13 -3.74
C THR A 176 9.68 -1.94 -4.52
N TYR A 177 10.30 -0.79 -4.36
CA TYR A 177 10.03 0.38 -5.16
C TYR A 177 11.29 1.05 -5.69
N GLY A 178 11.08 1.79 -6.77
CA GLY A 178 12.09 2.56 -7.46
C GLY A 178 11.44 3.44 -8.52
N LEU A 179 12.23 3.95 -9.45
CA LEU A 179 11.73 4.63 -10.64
C LEU A 179 11.36 3.59 -11.69
N ILE A 180 10.07 3.51 -12.00
CA ILE A 180 9.58 2.70 -13.11
C ILE A 180 9.77 3.50 -14.40
N TYR A 181 10.34 2.87 -15.41
CA TYR A 181 10.61 3.50 -16.69
C TYR A 181 10.06 2.68 -17.87
N ASN A 182 9.68 3.39 -18.93
CA ASN A 182 9.33 2.78 -20.22
C ASN A 182 10.62 2.51 -21.00
N LYS A 183 10.89 1.24 -21.30
CA LYS A 183 12.10 0.79 -22.02
C LYS A 183 12.16 1.35 -23.44
N ASP A 184 11.03 1.42 -24.14
CA ASP A 184 11.00 1.85 -25.54
C ASP A 184 11.31 3.33 -25.65
N ILE A 185 10.75 4.16 -24.75
CA ILE A 185 11.04 5.59 -24.69
C ILE A 185 12.52 5.81 -24.34
N LEU A 186 13.06 5.09 -23.33
CA LEU A 186 14.47 5.24 -22.99
C LEU A 186 15.41 4.74 -24.09
N ASN A 187 15.11 3.63 -24.76
CA ASN A 187 15.91 3.15 -25.89
C ASN A 187 15.89 4.14 -27.06
N LYS A 188 14.73 4.75 -27.34
CA LYS A 188 14.62 5.86 -28.30
C LYS A 188 15.53 7.01 -27.90
N TYR A 189 15.45 7.45 -26.62
CA TYR A 189 16.29 8.53 -26.10
C TYR A 189 17.78 8.21 -26.20
N PHE A 190 18.25 7.02 -25.80
CA PHE A 190 19.65 6.63 -25.88
C PHE A 190 20.20 6.65 -27.32
N SER A 191 19.34 6.59 -28.32
CA SER A 191 19.67 6.66 -29.73
C SER A 191 19.70 8.10 -30.27
N THR A 192 19.23 9.09 -29.50
CA THR A 192 19.24 10.50 -29.95
C THR A 192 20.66 11.08 -29.94
N SER A 193 20.88 12.08 -30.79
CA SER A 193 22.14 12.81 -30.81
C SER A 193 22.34 13.58 -29.49
N GLY A 194 23.52 13.46 -28.90
CA GLY A 194 23.88 14.17 -27.67
C GLY A 194 23.20 13.62 -26.40
N ALA A 195 22.57 12.45 -26.45
CA ALA A 195 22.01 11.79 -25.27
C ALA A 195 23.03 11.67 -24.14
N LYS A 196 22.62 11.95 -22.90
CA LYS A 196 23.50 12.01 -21.72
C LYS A 196 23.83 10.64 -21.13
N ALA A 197 23.18 9.58 -21.64
CA ALA A 197 23.46 8.18 -21.35
C ALA A 197 23.26 7.36 -22.64
N LYS A 198 23.85 6.16 -22.68
CA LYS A 198 23.70 5.21 -23.81
C LYS A 198 22.92 3.96 -23.42
N SER A 199 22.75 3.76 -22.13
CA SER A 199 21.99 2.65 -21.55
C SER A 199 21.44 3.00 -20.17
N ILE A 200 20.51 2.21 -19.66
CA ILE A 200 19.98 2.36 -18.29
C ILE A 200 21.09 2.21 -17.23
N LYS A 201 22.13 1.40 -17.51
CA LYS A 201 23.24 1.16 -16.58
C LYS A 201 24.12 2.39 -16.38
N ASP A 202 24.09 3.34 -17.30
CA ASP A 202 24.84 4.58 -17.19
C ASP A 202 24.18 5.58 -16.19
N ILE A 203 22.93 5.31 -15.81
CA ILE A 203 22.14 6.12 -14.86
C ILE A 203 22.31 5.49 -13.48
N ASN A 204 23.42 5.77 -12.83
CA ASN A 204 23.80 5.19 -11.53
C ASN A 204 24.06 6.24 -10.43
N SER A 205 23.60 7.46 -10.63
CA SER A 205 23.67 8.54 -9.65
C SER A 205 22.64 9.62 -9.94
N PHE A 206 22.35 10.47 -8.96
CA PHE A 206 21.46 11.62 -9.13
C PHE A 206 21.92 12.56 -10.26
N SER A 207 23.22 12.84 -10.34
CA SER A 207 23.75 13.71 -11.39
C SER A 207 23.50 13.15 -12.80
N LYS A 208 23.59 11.84 -12.97
CA LYS A 208 23.28 11.16 -14.24
C LYS A 208 21.78 11.12 -14.50
N LEU A 209 21.00 10.79 -13.48
CA LEU A 209 19.53 10.81 -13.56
C LEU A 209 19.03 12.20 -13.99
N LYS A 210 19.50 13.25 -13.29
CA LYS A 210 19.13 14.63 -13.62
C LYS A 210 19.54 15.02 -15.05
N ALA A 211 20.76 14.74 -15.44
CA ALA A 211 21.23 15.06 -16.79
C ALA A 211 20.38 14.36 -17.88
N VAL A 212 19.96 13.13 -17.64
CA VAL A 212 19.08 12.40 -18.56
C VAL A 212 17.67 12.98 -18.56
N ALA A 213 17.09 13.24 -17.39
CA ALA A 213 15.73 13.76 -17.27
C ALA A 213 15.62 15.17 -17.89
N ASP A 214 16.52 16.10 -17.56
CA ASP A 214 16.57 17.46 -18.12
C ASP A 214 16.69 17.40 -19.68
N ASP A 215 17.56 16.52 -20.21
CA ASP A 215 17.74 16.37 -21.66
C ASP A 215 16.50 15.74 -22.34
N MET A 216 15.85 14.75 -21.71
CA MET A 216 14.58 14.20 -22.17
C MET A 216 13.48 15.26 -22.16
N GLN A 217 13.39 16.07 -21.11
CA GLN A 217 12.44 17.17 -21.00
C GLN A 217 12.64 18.19 -22.12
N SER A 218 13.89 18.53 -22.43
CA SER A 218 14.23 19.44 -23.53
C SER A 218 13.88 18.87 -24.91
N LYS A 219 13.92 17.54 -25.06
CA LYS A 219 13.66 16.79 -26.31
C LYS A 219 12.27 16.15 -26.34
N LYS A 220 11.35 16.58 -25.47
CA LYS A 220 10.03 15.95 -25.32
C LYS A 220 9.26 15.80 -26.61
N ASP A 221 9.30 16.80 -27.51
CA ASP A 221 8.62 16.77 -28.79
C ASP A 221 9.24 15.75 -29.76
N GLU A 222 10.59 15.66 -29.80
CA GLU A 222 11.35 14.64 -30.57
C GLU A 222 11.04 13.22 -30.08
N LEU A 223 10.93 13.07 -28.76
CA LEU A 223 10.64 11.78 -28.13
C LEU A 223 9.15 11.40 -28.21
N GLY A 224 8.26 12.38 -28.42
CA GLY A 224 6.81 12.18 -28.43
C GLY A 224 6.25 11.98 -27.01
N ILE A 225 6.87 12.60 -26.00
CA ILE A 225 6.45 12.55 -24.60
C ILE A 225 5.95 13.93 -24.14
N LYS A 226 5.19 13.97 -23.05
CA LYS A 226 4.70 15.22 -22.45
C LYS A 226 5.62 15.75 -21.36
N GLY A 227 6.42 14.90 -20.76
CA GLY A 227 7.40 15.21 -19.73
C GLY A 227 8.28 13.99 -19.48
N ALA A 228 9.46 14.21 -18.88
CA ALA A 228 10.37 13.12 -18.50
C ALA A 228 9.77 12.26 -17.40
N PHE A 229 8.96 12.87 -16.50
CA PHE A 229 8.19 12.17 -15.47
C PHE A 229 6.69 12.35 -15.70
N THR A 230 5.91 11.35 -15.27
CA THR A 230 4.45 11.48 -15.15
C THR A 230 4.09 12.43 -14.01
N SER A 231 2.81 12.80 -13.91
CA SER A 231 2.32 13.63 -12.82
C SER A 231 2.78 13.16 -11.45
N ALA A 232 3.20 14.10 -10.65
CA ALA A 232 3.31 13.89 -9.21
C ALA A 232 1.90 13.90 -8.61
N GLY A 233 1.43 12.75 -8.16
CA GLY A 233 0.12 12.64 -7.51
C GLY A 233 0.18 13.16 -6.08
N PHE A 234 -0.18 14.43 -5.86
CA PHE A 234 -0.25 15.04 -4.52
C PHE A 234 -1.67 15.11 -3.95
N ASN A 235 -2.65 14.49 -4.59
CA ASN A 235 -3.92 14.24 -3.92
C ASN A 235 -3.69 13.42 -2.66
N SER A 236 -4.45 13.68 -1.59
CA SER A 236 -4.29 13.03 -0.28
C SER A 236 -4.36 11.50 -0.31
N SER A 237 -4.96 10.91 -1.35
CA SER A 237 -4.94 9.46 -1.57
C SER A 237 -3.64 8.93 -2.17
N SER A 238 -2.73 9.79 -2.62
CA SER A 238 -1.58 9.42 -3.45
C SER A 238 -0.25 10.05 -3.04
N ASP A 239 -0.26 11.06 -2.19
CA ASP A 239 0.90 11.83 -1.72
C ASP A 239 1.90 11.03 -0.88
N TRP A 240 1.50 9.85 -0.39
CA TRP A 240 2.37 8.93 0.36
C TRP A 240 3.63 8.52 -0.42
N ARG A 241 3.63 8.65 -1.74
CA ARG A 241 4.83 8.40 -2.57
C ARG A 241 5.94 9.39 -2.27
N PHE A 242 5.60 10.60 -1.86
CA PHE A 242 6.54 11.67 -1.53
C PHE A 242 6.83 11.74 -0.03
N LYS A 243 5.79 11.81 0.80
CA LYS A 243 5.90 11.96 2.26
C LYS A 243 6.33 10.67 2.99
N THR A 244 6.27 9.51 2.32
CA THR A 244 6.69 8.23 2.88
C THR A 244 7.83 7.61 2.07
N HIS A 245 7.58 7.22 0.82
CA HIS A 245 8.56 6.46 0.04
C HIS A 245 9.77 7.31 -0.37
N LEU A 246 9.56 8.51 -0.90
CA LEU A 246 10.68 9.38 -1.25
C LEU A 246 11.39 9.90 0.01
N ALA A 247 10.64 10.27 1.07
CA ALA A 247 11.18 10.68 2.35
C ALA A 247 12.01 9.60 3.06
N ASN A 248 11.81 8.33 2.70
CA ASN A 248 12.63 7.22 3.21
C ASN A 248 14.11 7.33 2.80
N LEU A 249 14.40 7.92 1.63
CA LEU A 249 15.78 7.99 1.13
C LEU A 249 16.69 8.85 2.03
N PRO A 250 16.34 10.12 2.34
CA PRO A 250 17.14 10.93 3.27
C PRO A 250 17.24 10.29 4.66
N LEU A 251 16.16 9.66 5.16
CA LEU A 251 16.21 8.94 6.43
C LEU A 251 17.14 7.72 6.37
N TYR A 252 17.11 6.95 5.29
CA TYR A 252 17.98 5.79 5.12
C TYR A 252 19.46 6.17 5.21
N TYR A 253 19.87 7.22 4.51
CA TYR A 253 21.27 7.64 4.53
C TYR A 253 21.66 8.23 5.88
N GLU A 254 20.81 9.04 6.52
CA GLU A 254 21.07 9.56 7.85
C GLU A 254 21.16 8.42 8.89
N PHE A 255 20.24 7.49 8.87
CA PHE A 255 20.23 6.37 9.81
C PHE A 255 21.43 5.44 9.61
N LYS A 256 21.85 5.23 8.37
CA LYS A 256 23.05 4.47 8.05
C LYS A 256 24.30 5.14 8.59
N ASP A 257 24.45 6.43 8.36
CA ASP A 257 25.66 7.19 8.78
C ASP A 257 25.73 7.34 10.31
N ASP A 258 24.59 7.51 10.96
CA ASP A 258 24.46 7.64 12.41
C ASP A 258 24.31 6.28 13.15
N ASN A 259 24.32 5.16 12.44
CA ASN A 259 24.08 3.80 12.98
C ASN A 259 22.76 3.67 13.77
N ILE A 260 21.71 4.31 13.29
CA ILE A 260 20.36 4.26 13.92
C ILE A 260 19.66 2.99 13.50
N THR A 261 19.31 2.14 14.47
CA THR A 261 18.63 0.86 14.25
C THR A 261 17.23 0.80 14.84
N GLU A 262 16.87 1.78 15.68
CA GLU A 262 15.57 1.92 16.33
C GLU A 262 15.03 3.33 16.09
N GLN A 263 13.73 3.54 16.33
CA GLN A 263 13.11 4.85 16.14
C GLN A 263 13.76 5.91 17.04
N PRO A 264 14.44 6.93 16.47
CA PRO A 264 15.08 7.98 17.27
C PRO A 264 14.05 9.03 17.73
N ALA A 265 14.31 9.63 18.88
CA ALA A 265 13.48 10.72 19.39
C ALA A 265 13.56 11.99 18.51
N THR A 266 14.69 12.19 17.86
CA THR A 266 14.96 13.33 16.98
C THR A 266 15.78 12.88 15.78
N ILE A 267 15.65 13.59 14.67
CA ILE A 267 16.47 13.45 13.46
C ILE A 267 17.14 14.78 13.12
N LYS A 268 18.23 14.74 12.37
CA LYS A 268 19.02 15.92 11.99
C LYS A 268 18.57 16.56 10.68
N GLY A 269 17.99 15.77 9.79
CA GLY A 269 17.69 16.20 8.43
C GLY A 269 18.95 16.38 7.58
N THR A 270 19.99 15.57 7.82
CA THR A 270 21.29 15.67 7.16
C THR A 270 21.19 15.64 5.64
N TYR A 271 20.29 14.81 5.10
CA TYR A 271 20.10 14.61 3.66
C TYR A 271 18.90 15.37 3.08
N LEU A 272 18.42 16.43 3.75
CA LEU A 272 17.35 17.28 3.21
C LEU A 272 17.73 18.05 1.93
N PRO A 273 19.00 18.48 1.71
CA PRO A 273 19.39 19.04 0.42
C PRO A 273 19.23 18.04 -0.73
N GLU A 274 19.62 16.79 -0.53
CA GLU A 274 19.49 15.70 -1.51
C GLU A 274 18.01 15.35 -1.75
N TYR A 275 17.21 15.34 -0.69
CA TYR A 275 15.76 15.18 -0.80
C TYR A 275 15.12 16.29 -1.64
N LYS A 276 15.54 17.53 -1.41
CA LYS A 276 15.11 18.67 -2.23
C LYS A 276 15.46 18.48 -3.70
N ASN A 277 16.68 18.08 -3.99
CA ASN A 277 17.16 17.93 -5.35
C ASN A 277 16.32 16.95 -6.17
N ILE A 278 16.05 15.76 -5.63
CA ILE A 278 15.22 14.75 -6.32
C ILE A 278 13.74 15.17 -6.38
N PHE A 279 13.24 15.83 -5.33
CA PHE A 279 11.89 16.35 -5.30
C PHE A 279 11.67 17.41 -6.38
N ASP A 280 12.57 18.40 -6.45
CA ASP A 280 12.54 19.44 -7.48
C ASP A 280 12.58 18.86 -8.89
N LEU A 281 13.43 17.87 -9.13
CA LEU A 281 13.52 17.21 -10.43
C LEU A 281 12.18 16.56 -10.83
N TYR A 282 11.49 15.90 -9.89
CA TYR A 282 10.20 15.30 -10.17
C TYR A 282 9.10 16.33 -10.45
N ILE A 283 9.18 17.50 -9.84
CA ILE A 283 8.20 18.58 -10.05
C ILE A 283 8.46 19.31 -11.37
N THR A 284 9.73 19.67 -11.64
CA THR A 284 10.09 20.50 -12.82
C THR A 284 9.95 19.76 -14.14
N ASP A 285 10.28 18.47 -14.16
CA ASP A 285 10.29 17.65 -15.38
C ASP A 285 9.05 16.75 -15.52
N SER A 286 7.99 17.08 -14.79
CA SER A 286 6.72 16.36 -14.81
C SER A 286 5.79 16.84 -15.93
N THR A 287 4.80 16.01 -16.23
CA THR A 287 3.72 16.34 -17.17
C THR A 287 2.72 17.36 -16.62
N THR A 288 2.75 17.64 -15.33
CA THR A 288 1.71 18.41 -14.60
C THR A 288 2.26 19.71 -14.06
N GLU A 289 1.56 20.79 -14.35
CA GLU A 289 1.85 22.10 -13.76
C GLU A 289 1.69 22.08 -12.24
N PRO A 290 2.59 22.74 -11.48
CA PRO A 290 2.57 22.75 -10.02
C PRO A 290 1.22 23.11 -9.39
N SER A 291 0.48 24.03 -9.98
CA SER A 291 -0.86 24.46 -9.52
C SER A 291 -1.93 23.36 -9.53
N GLN A 292 -1.69 22.27 -10.27
CA GLN A 292 -2.64 21.17 -10.44
C GLN A 292 -2.27 19.93 -9.60
N LEU A 293 -1.14 19.92 -8.91
CA LEU A 293 -0.61 18.77 -8.21
C LEU A 293 -1.57 18.20 -7.16
N SER A 294 -2.28 19.06 -6.41
CA SER A 294 -3.25 18.64 -5.37
C SER A 294 -4.46 17.86 -5.92
N SER A 295 -4.76 18.00 -7.21
CA SER A 295 -5.85 17.26 -7.85
C SER A 295 -5.41 15.96 -8.51
N LYS A 296 -4.10 15.74 -8.68
CA LYS A 296 -3.55 14.59 -9.38
C LYS A 296 -3.41 13.38 -8.45
N THR A 297 -3.86 12.24 -8.94
CA THR A 297 -3.84 10.95 -8.25
C THR A 297 -2.75 10.03 -8.81
N GLY A 298 -2.52 8.91 -8.13
CA GLY A 298 -1.70 7.83 -8.66
C GLY A 298 -2.27 7.22 -9.94
N ASP A 299 -3.59 7.20 -10.09
CA ASP A 299 -4.25 6.67 -11.29
C ASP A 299 -4.06 7.62 -12.50
N ASP A 300 -4.04 8.94 -12.28
CA ASP A 300 -3.64 9.88 -13.32
C ASP A 300 -2.22 9.60 -13.80
N ALA A 301 -1.27 9.46 -12.86
CA ALA A 301 0.12 9.11 -13.18
C ALA A 301 0.24 7.75 -13.89
N ASN A 302 -0.58 6.76 -13.51
CA ASN A 302 -0.63 5.46 -14.16
C ASN A 302 -1.13 5.58 -15.59
N SER A 303 -2.21 6.31 -15.80
CA SER A 303 -2.81 6.53 -17.12
C SER A 303 -1.88 7.28 -18.07
N GLU A 304 -1.14 8.27 -17.55
CA GLU A 304 -0.15 9.03 -18.31
C GLU A 304 1.05 8.16 -18.72
N PHE A 305 1.45 7.19 -17.85
CA PHE A 305 2.56 6.30 -18.11
C PHE A 305 2.20 5.14 -19.05
N ALA A 306 0.97 4.64 -18.98
CA ALA A 306 0.54 3.33 -19.47
C ALA A 306 0.24 3.28 -20.98
N LEU A 307 1.07 3.87 -21.80
CA LEU A 307 0.91 3.79 -23.26
C LEU A 307 1.83 2.74 -23.93
N GLY A 308 2.42 1.83 -23.13
CA GLY A 308 3.24 0.73 -23.61
C GLY A 308 2.72 -0.63 -23.14
N GLU A 309 3.16 -1.70 -23.79
CA GLU A 309 2.93 -3.07 -23.32
C GLU A 309 3.63 -3.30 -21.98
N VAL A 310 3.11 -4.21 -21.14
CA VAL A 310 3.64 -4.48 -19.79
C VAL A 310 5.12 -4.90 -19.85
N ASP A 311 5.54 -5.58 -20.90
CA ASP A 311 6.92 -6.03 -21.11
C ASP A 311 7.90 -4.91 -21.44
N SER A 312 7.40 -3.73 -21.80
CA SER A 312 8.20 -2.55 -22.09
C SER A 312 8.62 -1.74 -20.85
N VAL A 313 8.38 -2.24 -19.65
CA VAL A 313 8.73 -1.53 -18.41
C VAL A 313 9.93 -2.14 -17.70
N GLY A 314 10.65 -1.28 -16.95
CA GLY A 314 11.70 -1.67 -16.05
C GLY A 314 11.66 -0.82 -14.78
N MET A 315 12.51 -1.14 -13.81
CA MET A 315 12.64 -0.39 -12.57
C MET A 315 14.11 -0.15 -12.25
N MET A 316 14.44 1.02 -11.72
CA MET A 316 15.79 1.37 -11.29
C MET A 316 15.75 2.08 -9.92
N PRO A 317 16.88 2.13 -9.19
CA PRO A 317 16.98 2.84 -7.91
C PRO A 317 16.62 4.33 -8.03
N ILE A 318 16.18 4.90 -6.91
CA ILE A 318 15.96 6.35 -6.77
C ILE A 318 17.27 6.95 -6.23
N TYR A 319 18.01 7.63 -7.07
CA TYR A 319 19.24 8.32 -6.68
C TYR A 319 18.92 9.74 -6.20
N ILE A 320 19.51 10.17 -5.08
CA ILE A 320 19.25 11.50 -4.48
C ILE A 320 20.49 12.40 -4.43
N GLY A 321 21.67 11.88 -4.73
CA GLY A 321 22.95 12.59 -4.65
C GLY A 321 23.73 12.26 -3.38
N ALA A 322 23.33 11.24 -2.63
CA ALA A 322 24.04 10.81 -1.45
C ALA A 322 25.36 10.10 -1.82
N LYS A 323 26.38 10.29 -0.98
CA LYS A 323 27.68 9.67 -1.20
C LYS A 323 27.59 8.15 -1.21
N GLY A 324 28.11 7.53 -2.26
CA GLY A 324 28.13 6.07 -2.42
C GLY A 324 26.83 5.46 -2.98
N GLU A 325 25.93 6.29 -3.53
CA GLU A 325 24.69 5.84 -4.15
C GLU A 325 24.89 5.03 -5.44
N GLU A 326 26.10 5.05 -6.02
CA GLU A 326 26.42 4.32 -7.26
C GLU A 326 26.27 2.80 -7.11
N ASN A 327 26.37 2.30 -5.88
CA ASN A 327 26.15 0.88 -5.56
C ASN A 327 24.78 0.64 -4.88
N GLN A 328 23.89 1.62 -4.91
CA GLN A 328 22.56 1.51 -4.34
C GLN A 328 21.67 0.64 -5.22
N GLY A 329 20.94 -0.28 -4.58
CA GLY A 329 19.85 -1.04 -5.18
C GLY A 329 18.48 -0.39 -4.98
N LEU A 330 17.46 -1.15 -5.30
CA LEU A 330 16.07 -0.75 -5.10
C LEU A 330 15.71 -0.67 -3.60
N ALA A 331 14.69 0.11 -3.28
CA ALA A 331 14.18 0.17 -1.93
C ALA A 331 13.28 -1.04 -1.66
N THR A 332 13.69 -1.91 -0.72
CA THR A 332 13.01 -3.18 -0.44
C THR A 332 12.75 -3.35 1.04
N GLY A 333 11.54 -3.80 1.38
CA GLY A 333 11.13 -4.03 2.76
C GLY A 333 9.71 -4.54 2.90
N SER A 334 9.20 -4.52 4.11
CA SER A 334 7.80 -4.81 4.43
C SER A 334 7.26 -3.77 5.39
N GLU A 335 6.01 -3.40 5.20
CA GLU A 335 5.29 -2.51 6.12
C GLU A 335 4.05 -3.16 6.72
N ASN A 336 3.62 -4.29 6.15
CA ASN A 336 2.37 -4.93 6.54
C ASN A 336 2.64 -6.28 7.18
N TYR A 337 2.37 -6.35 8.46
CA TYR A 337 2.57 -7.56 9.27
C TYR A 337 1.22 -8.11 9.71
N TRP A 338 0.92 -9.34 9.35
CA TRP A 338 -0.22 -10.05 9.91
C TRP A 338 -0.08 -10.24 11.40
N CYS A 339 -1.12 -9.85 12.14
CA CYS A 339 -1.25 -10.04 13.58
C CYS A 339 -2.54 -10.81 13.88
N ILE A 340 -2.46 -11.81 14.77
CA ILE A 340 -3.63 -12.51 15.29
C ILE A 340 -4.10 -11.76 16.54
N ASN A 341 -5.41 -11.48 16.63
CA ASN A 341 -5.98 -10.77 17.77
C ASN A 341 -5.98 -11.64 19.03
N SER A 342 -5.21 -11.24 20.05
CA SER A 342 -5.13 -11.92 21.33
C SER A 342 -6.44 -11.90 22.14
N LYS A 343 -7.34 -10.97 21.83
CA LYS A 343 -8.66 -10.85 22.48
C LYS A 343 -9.73 -11.72 21.84
N ALA A 344 -9.48 -12.26 20.65
CA ALA A 344 -10.36 -13.25 20.03
C ALA A 344 -10.40 -14.56 20.83
N SER A 345 -11.43 -15.34 20.68
CA SER A 345 -11.52 -16.67 21.33
C SER A 345 -10.36 -17.57 20.89
N LYS A 346 -9.99 -18.55 21.70
CA LYS A 346 -8.95 -19.50 21.32
C LYS A 346 -9.28 -20.30 20.07
N ALA A 347 -10.57 -20.55 19.82
CA ALA A 347 -11.04 -21.20 18.61
C ALA A 347 -10.81 -20.28 17.39
N ASP A 348 -11.12 -18.99 17.49
CA ASP A 348 -10.92 -18.02 16.42
C ASP A 348 -9.44 -17.75 16.15
N GLN A 349 -8.62 -17.66 17.21
CA GLN A 349 -7.15 -17.54 17.05
C GLN A 349 -6.58 -18.73 16.29
N LYS A 350 -7.02 -19.95 16.63
CA LYS A 350 -6.61 -21.17 15.94
C LYS A 350 -7.11 -21.19 14.50
N ALA A 351 -8.37 -20.87 14.26
CA ALA A 351 -8.96 -20.82 12.93
C ALA A 351 -8.19 -19.80 12.05
N THR A 352 -7.83 -18.65 12.62
CA THR A 352 -7.02 -17.62 11.93
C THR A 352 -5.61 -18.16 11.58
N ALA A 353 -4.94 -18.84 12.50
CA ALA A 353 -3.63 -19.45 12.22
C ALA A 353 -3.72 -20.54 11.14
N ASP A 354 -4.77 -21.36 11.15
CA ASP A 354 -5.01 -22.41 10.16
C ASP A 354 -5.35 -21.79 8.78
N PHE A 355 -6.11 -20.71 8.73
CA PHE A 355 -6.38 -19.95 7.50
C PHE A 355 -5.08 -19.40 6.90
N LEU A 356 -4.25 -18.72 7.71
CA LEU A 356 -2.95 -18.21 7.26
C LEU A 356 -2.03 -19.34 6.76
N LYS A 357 -2.00 -20.48 7.46
CA LYS A 357 -1.27 -21.66 7.00
C LYS A 357 -1.76 -22.10 5.62
N TRP A 358 -3.06 -22.24 5.44
CA TRP A 358 -3.65 -22.65 4.16
C TRP A 358 -3.31 -21.66 3.04
N VAL A 359 -3.41 -20.36 3.31
CA VAL A 359 -3.06 -19.31 2.35
C VAL A 359 -1.63 -19.44 1.83
N ILE A 360 -0.66 -19.76 2.71
CA ILE A 360 0.75 -19.84 2.30
C ILE A 360 1.20 -21.23 1.82
N THR A 361 0.38 -22.28 2.00
CA THR A 361 0.78 -23.64 1.64
C THR A 361 -0.04 -24.28 0.54
N SER A 362 -1.31 -23.90 0.37
CA SER A 362 -2.17 -24.43 -0.68
C SER A 362 -1.80 -23.86 -2.06
N ASP A 363 -2.07 -24.62 -3.11
CA ASP A 363 -1.83 -24.14 -4.48
C ASP A 363 -2.70 -22.93 -4.82
N LYS A 364 -3.95 -22.90 -4.33
CA LYS A 364 -4.85 -21.75 -4.49
C LYS A 364 -4.32 -20.48 -3.82
N GLY A 365 -3.85 -20.60 -2.57
CA GLY A 365 -3.25 -19.47 -1.86
C GLY A 365 -1.96 -18.99 -2.53
N LYS A 366 -1.10 -19.91 -2.94
CA LYS A 366 0.14 -19.58 -3.67
C LYS A 366 -0.15 -18.88 -5.00
N GLU A 367 -1.09 -19.38 -5.80
CA GLU A 367 -1.52 -18.74 -7.04
C GLU A 367 -2.09 -17.34 -6.79
N ALA A 368 -2.98 -17.21 -5.79
CA ALA A 368 -3.60 -15.93 -5.49
C ALA A 368 -2.57 -14.89 -5.06
N LEU A 369 -1.69 -15.20 -4.09
CA LEU A 369 -0.69 -14.25 -3.63
C LEU A 369 0.31 -13.86 -4.72
N SER A 370 0.82 -14.84 -5.49
CA SER A 370 1.92 -14.58 -6.43
C SER A 370 1.47 -14.12 -7.81
N GLN A 371 0.39 -14.69 -8.36
CA GLN A 371 -0.04 -14.42 -9.74
C GLN A 371 -1.17 -13.39 -9.80
N LYS A 372 -2.19 -13.53 -8.95
CA LYS A 372 -3.35 -12.63 -9.01
C LYS A 372 -3.08 -11.31 -8.31
N MET A 373 -2.53 -11.34 -7.09
CA MET A 373 -2.15 -10.14 -6.33
C MET A 373 -0.77 -9.61 -6.72
N GLY A 374 0.09 -10.43 -7.35
CA GLY A 374 1.45 -10.04 -7.74
C GLY A 374 2.40 -9.81 -6.57
N PHE A 375 2.19 -10.50 -5.45
CA PHE A 375 3.00 -10.32 -4.26
C PHE A 375 4.28 -11.15 -4.31
N THR A 376 5.39 -10.54 -3.92
CA THR A 376 6.61 -11.25 -3.54
C THR A 376 6.52 -11.60 -2.07
N THR A 377 6.44 -12.90 -1.75
CA THR A 377 6.23 -13.34 -0.36
C THR A 377 7.52 -13.85 0.27
N PRO A 378 7.71 -13.66 1.60
CA PRO A 378 8.91 -14.10 2.30
C PRO A 378 8.91 -15.58 2.73
N PHE A 379 8.01 -16.41 2.17
CA PHE A 379 7.82 -17.78 2.62
C PHE A 379 8.59 -18.81 1.78
N LYS A 380 9.15 -19.85 2.43
CA LYS A 380 9.83 -20.99 1.81
C LYS A 380 8.96 -21.70 0.77
N THR A 381 7.65 -21.74 1.00
CA THR A 381 6.66 -22.37 0.13
C THR A 381 6.53 -21.68 -1.24
N PHE A 382 7.07 -20.48 -1.41
CA PHE A 382 7.08 -19.72 -2.65
C PHE A 382 8.43 -19.70 -3.38
N SER A 383 9.44 -20.40 -2.88
CA SER A 383 10.81 -20.36 -3.45
C SER A 383 10.90 -20.79 -4.92
N SER A 384 9.97 -21.62 -5.38
CA SER A 384 9.89 -22.07 -6.79
C SER A 384 8.86 -21.32 -7.64
N VAL A 385 8.13 -20.39 -7.04
CA VAL A 385 7.10 -19.63 -7.76
C VAL A 385 7.77 -18.58 -8.65
N LYS A 386 7.41 -18.60 -9.94
CA LYS A 386 7.83 -17.58 -10.92
C LYS A 386 6.73 -16.54 -11.08
N SER A 387 7.11 -15.32 -11.34
CA SER A 387 6.19 -14.24 -11.68
C SER A 387 6.38 -13.80 -13.13
N ASP A 388 5.28 -13.61 -13.83
CA ASP A 388 5.28 -13.02 -15.18
C ASP A 388 5.27 -11.47 -15.13
N ASN A 389 5.22 -10.89 -13.92
CA ASN A 389 5.27 -9.45 -13.75
C ASN A 389 6.71 -8.92 -13.93
N PRO A 390 6.97 -8.07 -14.94
CA PRO A 390 8.32 -7.57 -15.22
C PRO A 390 8.91 -6.73 -14.07
N LEU A 391 8.08 -6.11 -13.24
CA LEU A 391 8.55 -5.35 -12.08
C LEU A 391 8.99 -6.27 -10.94
N VAL A 392 8.32 -7.41 -10.75
CA VAL A 392 8.77 -8.45 -9.81
C VAL A 392 10.10 -9.04 -10.27
N THR A 393 10.22 -9.31 -11.58
CA THR A 393 11.48 -9.79 -12.17
C THR A 393 12.60 -8.78 -11.95
N ALA A 394 12.36 -7.48 -12.21
CA ALA A 394 13.34 -6.43 -11.97
C ALA A 394 13.78 -6.35 -10.50
N ALA A 395 12.85 -6.47 -9.54
CA ALA A 395 13.16 -6.52 -8.12
C ALA A 395 14.02 -7.74 -7.73
N MET A 396 13.69 -8.91 -8.29
CA MET A 396 14.48 -10.15 -8.06
C MET A 396 15.88 -10.06 -8.67
N ASP A 397 16.02 -9.44 -9.83
CA ASP A 397 17.31 -9.26 -10.49
C ASP A 397 18.17 -8.24 -9.73
N ASP A 398 17.59 -7.17 -9.20
CA ASP A 398 18.29 -6.21 -8.34
C ASP A 398 18.86 -6.90 -7.08
N GLN A 399 18.06 -7.73 -6.41
CA GLN A 399 18.52 -8.50 -5.23
C GLN A 399 19.71 -9.42 -5.53
N LYS A 400 19.87 -9.88 -6.78
CA LYS A 400 20.97 -10.73 -7.23
C LYS A 400 22.15 -9.93 -7.78
N SER A 401 22.01 -8.65 -8.02
CA SER A 401 23.00 -7.80 -8.71
C SER A 401 24.25 -7.51 -7.87
N GLY A 402 24.18 -7.73 -6.54
CA GLY A 402 25.24 -7.35 -5.59
C GLY A 402 25.18 -5.88 -5.16
N THR A 403 24.13 -5.15 -5.53
CA THR A 403 23.86 -3.79 -5.04
C THR A 403 23.37 -3.83 -3.58
N THR A 404 23.45 -2.68 -2.91
CA THR A 404 22.95 -2.53 -1.54
C THR A 404 21.50 -2.03 -1.57
N ALA A 405 20.57 -2.86 -1.17
CA ALA A 405 19.15 -2.46 -1.07
C ALA A 405 18.96 -1.32 -0.06
N VAL A 406 18.07 -0.39 -0.38
CA VAL A 406 17.63 0.65 0.55
C VAL A 406 16.57 0.09 1.46
N SER A 407 16.85 0.06 2.77
CA SER A 407 15.88 -0.42 3.78
C SER A 407 14.70 0.53 3.91
N TRP A 408 13.56 -0.04 4.28
CA TRP A 408 12.35 0.73 4.57
C TRP A 408 12.36 1.29 5.99
N ASN A 409 12.88 2.49 6.17
CA ASN A 409 12.89 3.18 7.46
C ASN A 409 11.58 3.93 7.74
N PHE A 410 10.68 4.02 6.77
CA PHE A 410 9.40 4.69 6.99
C PHE A 410 8.48 3.96 7.98
N THR A 411 8.74 2.69 8.27
CA THR A 411 8.09 1.97 9.38
C THR A 411 8.48 2.49 10.77
N MET A 412 9.55 3.30 10.84
CA MET A 412 10.00 4.02 12.05
C MET A 412 9.57 5.49 12.09
N MET A 413 8.88 6.01 11.06
CA MET A 413 8.34 7.37 11.07
C MET A 413 7.35 7.55 12.22
N PRO A 414 7.36 8.69 12.95
CA PRO A 414 6.76 8.77 14.29
C PRO A 414 5.24 8.67 14.32
N SER A 415 4.56 9.13 13.27
CA SER A 415 3.09 9.07 13.20
C SER A 415 2.56 9.31 11.77
N GLU A 416 1.30 8.97 11.53
CA GLU A 416 0.62 9.39 10.29
C GLU A 416 0.43 10.91 10.23
N GLN A 417 0.33 11.59 11.37
CA GLN A 417 0.26 13.05 11.42
C GLN A 417 1.54 13.70 10.90
N TRP A 418 2.72 13.20 11.31
CA TRP A 418 3.99 13.67 10.77
C TRP A 418 4.06 13.54 9.26
N LYS A 419 3.64 12.39 8.72
CA LYS A 419 3.61 12.17 7.26
C LYS A 419 2.67 13.17 6.57
N ASN A 420 1.50 13.43 7.15
CA ASN A 420 0.52 14.34 6.58
C ASN A 420 1.01 15.80 6.61
N ASP A 421 1.64 16.23 7.71
CA ASP A 421 2.21 17.57 7.84
C ASP A 421 3.36 17.76 6.84
N LEU A 422 4.23 16.76 6.67
CA LEU A 422 5.28 16.76 5.66
C LEU A 422 4.70 16.83 4.23
N GLY A 423 3.66 16.03 3.94
CA GLY A 423 2.99 16.03 2.64
C GLY A 423 2.39 17.39 2.30
N SER A 424 1.77 18.04 3.27
CA SER A 424 1.22 19.39 3.11
C SER A 424 2.31 20.43 2.84
N ALA A 425 3.41 20.40 3.60
CA ALA A 425 4.53 21.31 3.40
C ALA A 425 5.21 21.11 2.04
N LEU A 426 5.35 19.86 1.57
CA LEU A 426 5.89 19.55 0.23
C LEU A 426 4.98 20.07 -0.88
N LEU A 427 3.65 19.94 -0.72
CA LEU A 427 2.69 20.46 -1.69
C LEU A 427 2.73 22.00 -1.75
N GLU A 428 2.73 22.67 -0.59
CA GLU A 428 2.82 24.13 -0.52
C GLU A 428 4.12 24.62 -1.17
N TYR A 429 5.25 23.95 -0.89
CA TYR A 429 6.52 24.25 -1.53
C TYR A 429 6.44 24.08 -3.07
N ALA A 430 5.93 22.95 -3.55
CA ALA A 430 5.82 22.67 -4.97
C ALA A 430 4.92 23.66 -5.72
N GLN A 431 3.88 24.19 -5.05
CA GLN A 431 2.94 25.18 -5.60
C GLN A 431 3.42 26.63 -5.46
N GLY A 432 4.55 26.85 -4.79
CA GLY A 432 5.08 28.21 -4.55
C GLY A 432 4.29 29.02 -3.50
N THR A 433 3.44 28.37 -2.72
CA THR A 433 2.70 28.98 -1.60
C THR A 433 3.42 28.85 -0.27
N GLY A 434 4.42 27.99 -0.19
CA GLY A 434 5.34 27.78 0.91
C GLY A 434 6.80 27.80 0.45
N ASN A 435 7.72 27.49 1.36
CA ASN A 435 9.15 27.42 1.09
C ASN A 435 9.79 26.14 1.67
N TRP A 436 11.06 25.87 1.32
CA TRP A 436 11.75 24.67 1.77
C TRP A 436 12.02 24.65 3.29
N ASP A 437 12.10 25.81 3.95
CA ASP A 437 12.25 25.87 5.42
C ASP A 437 11.00 25.31 6.11
N GLY A 438 9.81 25.49 5.54
CA GLY A 438 8.57 24.85 5.99
C GLY A 438 8.66 23.33 5.90
N VAL A 439 9.19 22.79 4.79
CA VAL A 439 9.43 21.36 4.62
C VAL A 439 10.44 20.84 5.66
N LYS A 440 11.53 21.58 5.87
CA LYS A 440 12.55 21.24 6.88
C LYS A 440 11.96 21.19 8.28
N SER A 441 11.16 22.20 8.67
CA SER A 441 10.51 22.21 9.98
C SER A 441 9.52 21.07 10.13
N ALA A 442 8.68 20.79 9.12
CA ALA A 442 7.77 19.64 9.14
C ALA A 442 8.53 18.31 9.28
N PHE A 443 9.68 18.18 8.62
CA PHE A 443 10.48 16.97 8.65
C PHE A 443 11.18 16.79 10.00
N VAL A 444 11.94 17.79 10.48
CA VAL A 444 12.82 17.69 11.66
C VAL A 444 12.05 17.99 12.95
N ASP A 445 11.46 19.20 13.07
CA ASP A 445 10.77 19.61 14.29
C ASP A 445 9.48 18.81 14.49
N GLY A 446 8.79 18.53 13.38
CA GLY A 446 7.61 17.67 13.33
C GLY A 446 7.90 16.26 13.85
N TRP A 447 9.06 15.68 13.48
CA TRP A 447 9.48 14.37 13.98
C TRP A 447 9.59 14.35 15.49
N ALA A 448 10.35 15.28 16.08
CA ALA A 448 10.54 15.37 17.54
C ALA A 448 9.22 15.56 18.29
N LYS A 449 8.34 16.40 17.75
CA LYS A 449 7.01 16.65 18.32
C LYS A 449 6.14 15.39 18.34
N GLU A 450 6.06 14.71 17.20
CA GLU A 450 5.21 13.53 17.06
C GLU A 450 5.77 12.32 17.82
N TYR A 451 7.10 12.16 17.86
CA TYR A 451 7.72 11.17 18.74
C TYR A 451 7.36 11.40 20.21
N ALA A 452 7.48 12.65 20.69
CA ALA A 452 7.12 12.99 22.08
C ALA A 452 5.63 12.77 22.36
N ASN A 453 4.74 12.97 21.38
CA ASN A 453 3.31 12.71 21.54
C ASN A 453 3.00 11.21 21.66
N ALA A 454 3.71 10.36 20.91
CA ALA A 454 3.51 8.91 20.94
C ALA A 454 4.08 8.25 22.20
N HIS A 455 4.97 8.91 22.95
CA HIS A 455 5.65 8.36 24.11
C HIS A 455 5.24 9.02 25.46
N LYS A 456 4.13 9.78 25.46
CA LYS A 456 3.47 10.28 26.68
C LYS A 456 2.62 9.17 27.31
#